data_69852666532abbf2aacb86390316dd95
#
_entry.id   69852666532abbf2aacb86390316dd95
#
_cell.length_a   1.000
_cell.length_b   1.000
_cell.length_c   1.000
_cell.angle_alpha   90.00
_cell.angle_beta   90.00
_cell.angle_gamma   90.00
#
_symmetry.space_group_name_H-M   'P 1'
#
loop_
_entity.id
_entity.type
_entity.pdbx_description
1 polymer ?
#
loop_
_entity_poly.entity_id
_entity_poly.type
_entity_poly.pdbx_seq_one_letter_code
_entity_poly.pdbx_strand_id
1 'polypeptide(L)'
;ESLDCAIALQELERLGVQEILTFDVHDPNVQNAIPLLSFENLYPTYDIVKTIIREEKDLDINKDSMLVISPDTGAMDRAIYYSSVLGVDVGLFYKRRDHSTIINGKNPIVKHEYMGRDVEGRDVLIVDDMIASGESVFDIATELKKRKARNVYVAATFAFFTEGTEKIERFYKEGLISRVYSTNLTYISDSVRKAPWFKEVDMSELISVILDKLNKNTSIAPYLDATRVITKLLNER
;
A
#
# COMPACT_ATOMS: atom_id res chain seq x y z
N GLU A 1 -0.82 1.85 -21.09
CA GLU A 1 -1.51 2.76 -20.16
C GLU A 1 -1.81 4.10 -20.84
N SER A 2 -2.80 4.81 -20.31
CA SER A 2 -3.18 6.13 -20.83
C SER A 2 -2.11 7.18 -20.49
N LEU A 3 -1.90 8.16 -21.37
CA LEU A 3 -1.00 9.30 -21.11
C LEU A 3 -1.67 10.42 -20.29
N ASP A 4 -2.88 10.20 -19.78
CA ASP A 4 -3.68 11.22 -19.12
C ASP A 4 -2.96 11.86 -17.93
N CYS A 5 -2.28 11.05 -17.11
CA CYS A 5 -1.52 11.56 -15.98
C CYS A 5 -0.34 12.46 -16.43
N ALA A 6 0.39 12.04 -17.45
CA ALA A 6 1.49 12.83 -18.04
C ALA A 6 0.98 14.16 -18.60
N ILE A 7 -0.15 14.14 -19.32
CA ILE A 7 -0.79 15.35 -19.88
C ILE A 7 -1.24 16.28 -18.76
N ALA A 8 -1.86 15.75 -17.70
CA ALA A 8 -2.31 16.55 -16.55
C ALA A 8 -1.14 17.24 -15.84
N LEU A 9 -0.01 16.53 -15.64
CA LEU A 9 1.19 17.11 -15.05
C LEU A 9 1.79 18.22 -15.91
N GLN A 10 1.88 18.01 -17.24
CA GLN A 10 2.34 19.03 -18.17
C GLN A 10 1.43 20.26 -18.21
N GLU A 11 0.14 20.09 -18.01
CA GLU A 11 -0.80 21.20 -17.92
C GLU A 11 -0.58 22.01 -16.65
N LEU A 12 -0.35 21.36 -15.51
CA LEU A 12 0.03 22.03 -14.26
C LEU A 12 1.34 22.83 -14.42
N GLU A 13 2.35 22.28 -15.07
CA GLU A 13 3.60 22.98 -15.39
C GLU A 13 3.34 24.23 -16.22
N ARG A 14 2.52 24.13 -17.30
CA ARG A 14 2.16 25.27 -18.16
C ARG A 14 1.38 26.36 -17.42
N LEU A 15 0.60 25.97 -16.41
CA LEU A 15 -0.13 26.91 -15.53
C LEU A 15 0.77 27.59 -14.50
N GLY A 16 2.07 27.26 -14.44
CA GLY A 16 3.06 27.90 -13.59
C GLY A 16 3.22 27.25 -12.22
N VAL A 17 2.75 26.02 -12.03
CA VAL A 17 3.08 25.23 -10.83
C VAL A 17 4.58 25.00 -10.80
N GLN A 18 5.21 25.24 -9.65
CA GLN A 18 6.65 25.16 -9.49
C GLN A 18 7.11 23.85 -8.84
N GLU A 19 6.25 23.22 -8.08
CA GLU A 19 6.52 21.98 -7.36
C GLU A 19 5.26 21.15 -7.20
N ILE A 20 5.40 19.84 -7.36
CA ILE A 20 4.33 18.87 -7.13
C ILE A 20 4.79 17.91 -6.04
N LEU A 21 3.99 17.81 -4.97
CA LEU A 21 4.14 16.80 -3.95
C LEU A 21 2.96 15.84 -4.04
N THR A 22 3.24 14.56 -4.04
CA THR A 22 2.23 13.51 -4.07
C THR A 22 2.54 12.42 -3.05
N PHE A 23 1.58 11.56 -2.78
CA PHE A 23 1.77 10.37 -1.97
C PHE A 23 1.62 9.13 -2.83
N ASP A 24 2.61 8.23 -2.74
CA ASP A 24 2.58 6.85 -3.25
C ASP A 24 2.04 6.75 -4.68
N VAL A 25 2.66 7.49 -5.59
CA VAL A 25 2.25 7.53 -7.00
C VAL A 25 2.29 6.14 -7.62
N HIS A 26 1.26 5.78 -8.39
CA HIS A 26 1.11 4.46 -8.99
C HIS A 26 2.25 4.09 -9.93
N ASP A 27 2.67 5.02 -10.80
CA ASP A 27 3.86 4.88 -11.65
C ASP A 27 4.84 6.02 -11.35
N PRO A 28 5.96 5.76 -10.65
CA PRO A 28 6.96 6.78 -10.34
C PRO A 28 7.64 7.38 -11.58
N ASN A 29 7.56 6.71 -12.74
CA ASN A 29 8.13 7.26 -13.98
C ASN A 29 7.32 8.44 -14.54
N VAL A 30 6.13 8.71 -14.04
CA VAL A 30 5.30 9.84 -14.47
C VAL A 30 6.04 11.19 -14.31
N GLN A 31 6.97 11.30 -13.36
CA GLN A 31 7.84 12.48 -13.20
C GLN A 31 8.65 12.82 -14.47
N ASN A 32 8.94 11.83 -15.32
CA ASN A 32 9.66 12.05 -16.57
C ASN A 32 8.86 12.89 -17.59
N ALA A 33 7.54 13.05 -17.39
CA ALA A 33 6.71 13.92 -18.22
C ALA A 33 6.96 15.42 -17.98
N ILE A 34 7.55 15.77 -16.83
CA ILE A 34 7.77 17.15 -16.36
C ILE A 34 9.22 17.31 -15.85
N PRO A 35 10.25 17.11 -16.69
CA PRO A 35 11.65 17.04 -16.25
C PRO A 35 12.21 18.34 -15.72
N LEU A 36 11.52 19.46 -15.88
CA LEU A 36 11.93 20.79 -15.41
C LEU A 36 11.19 21.22 -14.13
N LEU A 37 10.22 20.42 -13.68
CA LEU A 37 9.42 20.69 -12.49
C LEU A 37 9.89 19.80 -11.33
N SER A 38 9.92 20.36 -10.11
CA SER A 38 10.15 19.55 -8.90
C SER A 38 8.97 18.61 -8.68
N PHE A 39 9.27 17.31 -8.51
CA PHE A 39 8.28 16.26 -8.23
C PHE A 39 8.76 15.39 -7.08
N GLU A 40 8.05 15.46 -5.96
CA GLU A 40 8.35 14.70 -4.76
C GLU A 40 7.25 13.68 -4.47
N ASN A 41 7.64 12.41 -4.37
CA ASN A 41 6.74 11.31 -4.04
C ASN A 41 6.98 10.85 -2.60
N LEU A 42 6.03 11.13 -1.74
CA LEU A 42 6.06 10.79 -0.31
C LEU A 42 5.40 9.42 -0.07
N TYR A 43 5.86 8.73 0.97
CA TYR A 43 5.31 7.43 1.34
C TYR A 43 4.78 7.44 2.78
N PRO A 44 3.55 6.94 3.04
CA PRO A 44 2.97 6.89 4.37
C PRO A 44 3.48 5.70 5.22
N THR A 45 4.57 5.06 4.81
CA THR A 45 5.06 3.80 5.39
C THR A 45 5.28 3.90 6.89
N TYR A 46 5.85 4.99 7.39
CA TYR A 46 6.06 5.19 8.83
C TYR A 46 4.74 5.20 9.60
N ASP A 47 3.79 6.00 9.15
CA ASP A 47 2.50 6.16 9.85
C ASP A 47 1.66 4.90 9.77
N ILE A 48 1.72 4.17 8.67
CA ILE A 48 1.10 2.85 8.51
C ILE A 48 1.73 1.86 9.51
N VAL A 49 3.05 1.72 9.52
CA VAL A 49 3.76 0.80 10.43
C VAL A 49 3.53 1.17 11.89
N LYS A 50 3.60 2.45 12.24
CA LYS A 50 3.30 2.98 13.59
C LYS A 50 1.88 2.60 14.02
N THR A 51 0.92 2.72 13.11
CA THR A 51 -0.48 2.37 13.39
C THR A 51 -0.65 0.86 13.57
N ILE A 52 -0.05 0.03 12.71
CA ILE A 52 -0.06 -1.44 12.85
C ILE A 52 0.51 -1.85 14.21
N ILE A 53 1.67 -1.34 14.59
CA ILE A 53 2.33 -1.66 15.87
C ILE A 53 1.45 -1.26 17.06
N ARG A 54 0.77 -0.12 16.96
CA ARG A 54 -0.12 0.34 18.04
C ARG A 54 -1.37 -0.52 18.21
N GLU A 55 -1.95 -0.95 17.08
CA GLU A 55 -3.21 -1.70 17.06
C GLU A 55 -3.01 -3.20 17.30
N GLU A 56 -1.92 -3.78 16.76
CA GLU A 56 -1.64 -5.21 16.80
C GLU A 56 -0.51 -5.51 17.80
N LYS A 57 -0.84 -5.48 19.11
CA LYS A 57 0.14 -5.63 20.19
C LYS A 57 0.80 -7.01 20.22
N ASP A 58 0.08 -8.03 19.77
CA ASP A 58 0.55 -9.42 19.73
C ASP A 58 1.22 -9.79 18.41
N LEU A 59 1.32 -8.86 17.46
CA LEU A 59 1.99 -9.08 16.19
C LEU A 59 3.49 -9.15 16.39
N ASP A 60 4.08 -10.30 16.11
CA ASP A 60 5.53 -10.49 16.20
C ASP A 60 6.19 -10.19 14.85
N ILE A 61 6.96 -9.09 14.80
CA ILE A 61 7.61 -8.61 13.57
C ILE A 61 9.04 -9.13 13.54
N ASN A 62 9.21 -10.30 12.94
CA ASN A 62 10.51 -10.91 12.65
C ASN A 62 10.42 -11.87 11.46
N LYS A 63 11.58 -12.33 10.96
CA LYS A 63 11.68 -13.19 9.77
C LYS A 63 10.97 -14.54 9.86
N ASP A 64 10.73 -15.03 11.07
CA ASP A 64 10.10 -16.34 11.27
C ASP A 64 8.59 -16.25 11.47
N SER A 65 8.10 -15.10 11.89
CA SER A 65 6.72 -14.88 12.29
C SER A 65 5.89 -14.07 11.27
N MET A 66 6.55 -13.29 10.40
CA MET A 66 5.87 -12.36 9.49
C MET A 66 6.51 -12.30 8.11
N LEU A 67 5.68 -12.06 7.08
CA LEU A 67 6.11 -11.74 5.72
C LEU A 67 5.36 -10.52 5.18
N VAL A 68 6.02 -9.76 4.31
CA VAL A 68 5.36 -8.77 3.46
C VAL A 68 5.03 -9.42 2.12
N ILE A 69 3.85 -9.13 1.59
CA ILE A 69 3.35 -9.74 0.36
C ILE A 69 3.07 -8.65 -0.67
N SER A 70 3.70 -8.79 -1.83
CA SER A 70 3.34 -8.02 -3.01
C SER A 70 2.16 -8.67 -3.73
N PRO A 71 1.06 -7.94 -3.99
CA PRO A 71 -0.10 -8.49 -4.69
C PRO A 71 0.16 -8.77 -6.17
N ASP A 72 1.12 -8.10 -6.77
CA ASP A 72 1.57 -8.33 -8.14
C ASP A 72 2.97 -7.74 -8.37
N THR A 73 3.46 -7.78 -9.61
CA THR A 73 4.78 -7.25 -9.97
C THR A 73 4.87 -5.73 -9.88
N GLY A 74 3.75 -5.01 -10.02
CA GLY A 74 3.72 -3.55 -9.95
C GLY A 74 3.93 -3.00 -8.53
N ALA A 75 3.47 -3.74 -7.50
CA ALA A 75 3.65 -3.36 -6.10
C ALA A 75 4.97 -3.88 -5.48
N MET A 76 5.86 -4.51 -6.29
CA MET A 76 7.03 -5.22 -5.76
C MET A 76 8.03 -4.29 -5.07
N ASP A 77 8.32 -3.13 -5.63
CA ASP A 77 9.27 -2.17 -5.03
C ASP A 77 8.77 -1.68 -3.67
N ARG A 78 7.47 -1.42 -3.55
CA ARG A 78 6.81 -1.08 -2.27
C ARG A 78 6.96 -2.22 -1.27
N ALA A 79 6.67 -3.45 -1.68
CA ALA A 79 6.79 -4.61 -0.80
C ALA A 79 8.24 -4.86 -0.34
N ILE A 80 9.23 -4.66 -1.22
CA ILE A 80 10.65 -4.72 -0.88
C ILE A 80 11.00 -3.64 0.16
N TYR A 81 10.52 -2.42 -0.02
CA TYR A 81 10.76 -1.34 0.94
C TYR A 81 10.18 -1.69 2.33
N TYR A 82 8.90 -2.10 2.39
CA TYR A 82 8.28 -2.54 3.65
C TYR A 82 9.03 -3.72 4.29
N SER A 83 9.39 -4.74 3.52
CA SER A 83 10.13 -5.89 4.04
C SER A 83 11.50 -5.49 4.60
N SER A 84 12.20 -4.58 3.92
CA SER A 84 13.50 -4.07 4.33
C SER A 84 13.43 -3.30 5.65
N VAL A 85 12.48 -2.36 5.77
CA VAL A 85 12.35 -1.53 6.99
C VAL A 85 11.81 -2.33 8.18
N LEU A 86 11.00 -3.37 7.95
CA LEU A 86 10.49 -4.27 8.99
C LEU A 86 11.48 -5.41 9.32
N GLY A 87 12.52 -5.61 8.52
CA GLY A 87 13.49 -6.69 8.70
C GLY A 87 12.90 -8.09 8.49
N VAL A 88 11.89 -8.23 7.64
CA VAL A 88 11.19 -9.49 7.31
C VAL A 88 11.38 -9.87 5.85
N ASP A 89 10.97 -11.09 5.45
CA ASP A 89 11.05 -11.52 4.07
C ASP A 89 9.85 -11.02 3.23
N VAL A 90 10.04 -10.97 1.92
CA VAL A 90 9.00 -10.61 0.94
C VAL A 90 8.55 -11.83 0.15
N GLY A 91 7.25 -11.89 -0.15
CA GLY A 91 6.65 -12.80 -1.10
C GLY A 91 5.91 -12.06 -2.20
N LEU A 92 5.78 -12.69 -3.36
CA LEU A 92 5.16 -12.13 -4.55
C LEU A 92 4.05 -13.03 -5.06
N PHE A 93 2.89 -12.46 -5.37
CA PHE A 93 1.89 -13.11 -6.20
C PHE A 93 2.04 -12.70 -7.67
N TYR A 94 2.18 -13.69 -8.52
CA TYR A 94 2.25 -13.50 -9.96
C TYR A 94 0.94 -13.94 -10.62
N LYS A 95 0.34 -13.04 -11.40
CA LYS A 95 -0.89 -13.32 -12.17
C LYS A 95 -0.52 -13.96 -13.49
N ARG A 96 -0.62 -15.28 -13.56
CA ARG A 96 -0.48 -15.99 -14.83
C ARG A 96 -1.76 -15.81 -15.65
N ARG A 97 -1.65 -15.19 -16.81
CA ARG A 97 -2.75 -14.98 -17.76
C ARG A 97 -2.71 -16.04 -18.87
N ASP A 98 -3.88 -16.49 -19.29
CA ASP A 98 -3.98 -17.28 -20.51
C ASP A 98 -3.98 -16.34 -21.73
N HIS A 99 -2.88 -16.33 -22.45
CA HIS A 99 -2.74 -15.52 -23.67
C HIS A 99 -3.39 -16.19 -24.90
N SER A 100 -3.88 -17.44 -24.78
CA SER A 100 -4.57 -18.16 -25.87
C SER A 100 -6.05 -17.79 -25.98
N THR A 101 -6.63 -17.18 -24.93
CA THR A 101 -8.05 -16.86 -24.87
C THR A 101 -8.26 -15.39 -24.53
N ILE A 102 -9.23 -14.74 -25.19
CA ILE A 102 -9.64 -13.36 -24.87
C ILE A 102 -11.13 -13.39 -24.48
N ILE A 103 -11.43 -12.95 -23.25
CA ILE A 103 -12.79 -12.82 -22.73
C ILE A 103 -13.03 -11.34 -22.38
N ASN A 104 -14.04 -10.72 -22.99
CA ASN A 104 -14.37 -9.30 -22.80
C ASN A 104 -13.16 -8.35 -23.02
N GLY A 105 -12.32 -8.64 -24.02
CA GLY A 105 -11.16 -7.83 -24.35
C GLY A 105 -9.96 -7.99 -23.41
N LYS A 106 -10.01 -8.94 -22.47
CA LYS A 106 -8.91 -9.23 -21.52
C LYS A 106 -8.54 -10.72 -21.55
N ASN A 107 -7.26 -11.00 -21.36
CA ASN A 107 -6.79 -12.37 -21.15
C ASN A 107 -7.19 -12.82 -19.72
N PRO A 108 -7.93 -13.93 -19.58
CA PRO A 108 -8.36 -14.40 -18.25
C PRO A 108 -7.16 -14.78 -17.38
N ILE A 109 -7.25 -14.49 -16.10
CA ILE A 109 -6.26 -14.94 -15.11
C ILE A 109 -6.51 -16.42 -14.86
N VAL A 110 -5.53 -17.26 -15.17
CA VAL A 110 -5.63 -18.72 -15.01
C VAL A 110 -5.22 -19.14 -13.62
N LYS A 111 -4.27 -18.45 -13.00
CA LYS A 111 -3.74 -18.79 -11.68
C LYS A 111 -2.98 -17.63 -11.05
N HIS A 112 -3.15 -17.49 -9.73
CA HIS A 112 -2.24 -16.73 -8.89
C HIS A 112 -1.14 -17.69 -8.41
N GLU A 113 0.09 -17.49 -8.89
CA GLU A 113 1.25 -18.25 -8.42
C GLU A 113 1.99 -17.46 -7.34
N TYR A 114 2.28 -18.10 -6.22
CA TYR A 114 3.02 -17.52 -5.12
C TYR A 114 4.49 -17.88 -5.21
N MET A 115 5.35 -16.88 -5.10
CA MET A 115 6.80 -17.01 -5.00
C MET A 115 7.27 -16.36 -3.70
N GLY A 116 7.92 -17.13 -2.84
CA GLY A 116 8.40 -16.66 -1.55
C GLY A 116 8.56 -17.81 -0.54
N ARG A 117 8.90 -17.44 0.69
CA ARG A 117 8.94 -18.42 1.81
C ARG A 117 7.54 -18.90 2.14
N ASP A 118 7.46 -20.07 2.77
CA ASP A 118 6.20 -20.60 3.25
C ASP A 118 5.52 -19.63 4.24
N VAL A 119 4.22 -19.49 4.13
CA VAL A 119 3.39 -18.61 4.95
C VAL A 119 2.64 -19.35 6.07
N GLU A 120 2.75 -20.69 6.14
CA GLU A 120 2.05 -21.49 7.14
C GLU A 120 2.39 -21.02 8.57
N GLY A 121 1.35 -20.69 9.34
CA GLY A 121 1.45 -20.23 10.72
C GLY A 121 1.99 -18.81 10.92
N ARG A 122 2.28 -18.07 9.84
CA ARG A 122 2.85 -16.72 9.90
C ARG A 122 1.80 -15.66 9.64
N ASP A 123 2.06 -14.47 10.15
CA ASP A 123 1.31 -13.27 9.80
C ASP A 123 1.81 -12.73 8.46
N VAL A 124 0.89 -12.21 7.67
CA VAL A 124 1.24 -11.62 6.37
C VAL A 124 0.67 -10.22 6.25
N LEU A 125 1.46 -9.32 5.68
CA LEU A 125 1.06 -7.95 5.36
C LEU A 125 1.09 -7.77 3.84
N ILE A 126 -0.09 -7.69 3.23
CA ILE A 126 -0.22 -7.31 1.82
C ILE A 126 -0.06 -5.79 1.73
N VAL A 127 0.81 -5.30 0.86
CA VAL A 127 1.02 -3.86 0.67
C VAL A 127 0.74 -3.44 -0.76
N ASP A 128 -0.05 -2.38 -0.93
CA ASP A 128 -0.40 -1.82 -2.24
C ASP A 128 -0.48 -0.29 -2.17
N ASP A 129 -0.56 0.41 -3.31
CA ASP A 129 -0.85 1.84 -3.35
C ASP A 129 -2.32 2.11 -3.11
N MET A 130 -3.21 1.32 -3.70
CA MET A 130 -4.64 1.56 -3.59
C MET A 130 -5.47 0.27 -3.51
N ILE A 131 -6.60 0.38 -2.83
CA ILE A 131 -7.69 -0.59 -2.90
C ILE A 131 -8.82 0.05 -3.70
N ALA A 132 -8.95 -0.30 -4.99
CA ALA A 132 -10.07 0.13 -5.82
C ALA A 132 -11.28 -0.80 -5.59
N SER A 133 -11.48 -1.85 -6.39
CA SER A 133 -12.51 -2.88 -6.15
C SER A 133 -12.13 -3.87 -5.05
N GLY A 134 -10.83 -4.02 -4.78
CA GLY A 134 -10.30 -4.99 -3.82
C GLY A 134 -10.18 -6.42 -4.35
N GLU A 135 -10.52 -6.70 -5.62
CA GLU A 135 -10.50 -8.08 -6.16
C GLU A 135 -9.12 -8.75 -6.00
N SER A 136 -8.03 -8.04 -6.32
CA SER A 136 -6.68 -8.59 -6.17
C SER A 136 -6.39 -8.97 -4.72
N VAL A 137 -6.78 -8.11 -3.76
CA VAL A 137 -6.59 -8.36 -2.32
C VAL A 137 -7.40 -9.60 -1.88
N PHE A 138 -8.64 -9.74 -2.35
CA PHE A 138 -9.51 -10.87 -1.97
C PHE A 138 -8.98 -12.21 -2.48
N ASP A 139 -8.53 -12.26 -3.75
CA ASP A 139 -7.97 -13.46 -4.34
C ASP A 139 -6.71 -13.90 -3.60
N ILE A 140 -5.83 -12.96 -3.29
CA ILE A 140 -4.58 -13.20 -2.58
C ILE A 140 -4.84 -13.62 -1.14
N ALA A 141 -5.74 -12.94 -0.42
CA ALA A 141 -6.10 -13.31 0.94
C ALA A 141 -6.66 -14.75 1.01
N THR A 142 -7.51 -15.12 0.04
CA THR A 142 -8.03 -16.48 -0.09
C THR A 142 -6.90 -17.49 -0.29
N GLU A 143 -5.96 -17.22 -1.18
CA GLU A 143 -4.84 -18.12 -1.46
C GLU A 143 -3.87 -18.22 -0.27
N LEU A 144 -3.60 -17.11 0.43
CA LEU A 144 -2.78 -17.11 1.66
C LEU A 144 -3.42 -17.94 2.77
N LYS A 145 -4.76 -17.87 2.93
CA LYS A 145 -5.47 -18.68 3.92
C LYS A 145 -5.50 -20.16 3.55
N LYS A 146 -5.60 -20.54 2.27
CA LYS A 146 -5.39 -21.91 1.82
C LYS A 146 -4.01 -22.44 2.16
N ARG A 147 -3.00 -21.57 2.17
CA ARG A 147 -1.62 -21.85 2.59
C ARG A 147 -1.42 -21.74 4.11
N LYS A 148 -2.52 -21.62 4.87
CA LYS A 148 -2.56 -21.58 6.33
C LYS A 148 -1.83 -20.38 6.95
N ALA A 149 -1.81 -19.23 6.28
CA ALA A 149 -1.38 -17.98 6.91
C ALA A 149 -2.22 -17.71 8.17
N ARG A 150 -1.56 -17.29 9.26
CA ARG A 150 -2.22 -17.04 10.56
C ARG A 150 -3.16 -15.84 10.46
N ASN A 151 -2.63 -14.66 10.26
CA ASN A 151 -3.39 -13.44 10.03
C ASN A 151 -3.01 -12.83 8.68
N VAL A 152 -3.99 -12.19 8.04
CA VAL A 152 -3.79 -11.47 6.78
C VAL A 152 -4.16 -10.02 7.02
N TYR A 153 -3.15 -9.17 7.05
CA TYR A 153 -3.28 -7.72 7.11
C TYR A 153 -3.13 -7.14 5.72
N VAL A 154 -3.80 -6.02 5.48
CA VAL A 154 -3.70 -5.28 4.22
C VAL A 154 -3.34 -3.84 4.55
N ALA A 155 -2.36 -3.28 3.89
CA ALA A 155 -2.01 -1.87 3.97
C ALA A 155 -2.02 -1.25 2.59
N ALA A 156 -2.76 -0.16 2.42
CA ALA A 156 -2.78 0.62 1.19
C ALA A 156 -2.81 2.11 1.50
N THR A 157 -2.16 2.90 0.67
CA THR A 157 -2.20 4.36 0.82
C THR A 157 -3.61 4.89 0.60
N PHE A 158 -4.31 4.40 -0.43
CA PHE A 158 -5.65 4.86 -0.79
C PHE A 158 -6.68 3.72 -0.76
N ALA A 159 -7.74 3.87 0.02
CA ALA A 159 -8.85 2.92 0.05
C ALA A 159 -10.10 3.57 -0.56
N PHE A 160 -10.35 3.30 -1.84
CA PHE A 160 -11.50 3.87 -2.57
C PHE A 160 -12.77 3.04 -2.40
N PHE A 161 -12.65 1.70 -2.26
CA PHE A 161 -13.79 0.77 -2.15
C PHE A 161 -14.87 1.04 -3.21
N THR A 162 -14.46 1.15 -4.48
CA THR A 162 -15.33 1.57 -5.60
C THR A 162 -16.54 0.67 -5.83
N GLU A 163 -16.50 -0.58 -5.36
CA GLU A 163 -17.59 -1.56 -5.45
C GLU A 163 -18.28 -1.83 -4.10
N GLY A 164 -18.10 -0.90 -3.13
CA GLY A 164 -18.67 -1.04 -1.79
C GLY A 164 -17.79 -1.87 -0.84
N THR A 165 -18.31 -2.11 0.36
CA THR A 165 -17.57 -2.76 1.46
C THR A 165 -18.11 -4.13 1.84
N GLU A 166 -19.20 -4.60 1.25
CA GLU A 166 -19.89 -5.84 1.62
C GLU A 166 -18.97 -7.06 1.47
N LYS A 167 -18.13 -7.06 0.43
CA LYS A 167 -17.21 -8.16 0.16
C LYS A 167 -16.11 -8.23 1.22
N ILE A 168 -15.52 -7.09 1.61
CA ILE A 168 -14.47 -7.07 2.64
C ILE A 168 -15.04 -7.39 4.02
N GLU A 169 -16.25 -6.95 4.34
CA GLU A 169 -16.94 -7.30 5.58
C GLU A 169 -17.15 -8.80 5.70
N ARG A 170 -17.54 -9.45 4.59
CA ARG A 170 -17.65 -10.90 4.53
C ARG A 170 -16.31 -11.58 4.74
N PHE A 171 -15.24 -11.14 4.07
CA PHE A 171 -13.88 -11.68 4.24
C PHE A 171 -13.37 -11.55 5.66
N TYR A 172 -13.68 -10.43 6.32
CA TYR A 172 -13.36 -10.25 7.73
C TYR A 172 -14.14 -11.24 8.62
N LYS A 173 -15.45 -11.38 8.42
CA LYS A 173 -16.29 -12.31 9.19
C LYS A 173 -15.87 -13.77 9.02
N GLU A 174 -15.43 -14.14 7.82
CA GLU A 174 -14.89 -15.46 7.48
C GLU A 174 -13.44 -15.69 7.95
N GLY A 175 -12.77 -14.65 8.53
CA GLY A 175 -11.39 -14.73 8.99
C GLY A 175 -10.35 -14.78 7.86
N LEU A 176 -10.74 -14.42 6.64
CA LEU A 176 -9.84 -14.39 5.49
C LEU A 176 -8.95 -13.14 5.48
N ILE A 177 -9.46 -12.01 6.00
CA ILE A 177 -8.72 -10.78 6.23
C ILE A 177 -8.88 -10.42 7.71
N SER A 178 -7.77 -10.11 8.37
CA SER A 178 -7.77 -9.73 9.79
C SER A 178 -8.02 -8.23 9.96
N ARG A 179 -7.39 -7.39 9.13
CA ARG A 179 -7.56 -5.93 9.16
C ARG A 179 -7.03 -5.25 7.90
N VAL A 180 -7.60 -4.09 7.60
CA VAL A 180 -7.13 -3.17 6.55
C VAL A 180 -6.69 -1.86 7.18
N TYR A 181 -5.51 -1.41 6.82
CA TYR A 181 -4.93 -0.11 7.18
C TYR A 181 -4.89 0.77 5.94
N SER A 182 -5.46 1.96 6.01
CA SER A 182 -5.35 2.92 4.92
C SER A 182 -5.38 4.34 5.46
N THR A 183 -4.79 5.26 4.68
CA THR A 183 -4.65 6.64 5.10
C THR A 183 -5.94 7.44 4.93
N ASN A 184 -6.00 8.58 5.62
CA ASN A 184 -7.02 9.62 5.41
C ASN A 184 -6.65 10.61 4.29
N LEU A 185 -5.74 10.23 3.38
CA LEU A 185 -5.40 11.03 2.18
C LEU A 185 -6.52 11.02 1.12
N THR A 186 -7.49 10.12 1.27
CA THR A 186 -8.73 10.12 0.49
C THR A 186 -9.93 10.09 1.42
N TYR A 187 -11.11 10.34 0.87
CA TYR A 187 -12.34 10.30 1.65
C TYR A 187 -12.64 8.89 2.14
N ILE A 188 -12.78 8.73 3.44
CA ILE A 188 -13.23 7.51 4.11
C ILE A 188 -14.57 7.79 4.77
N SER A 189 -15.59 7.00 4.43
CA SER A 189 -16.92 7.17 5.02
C SER A 189 -16.94 6.82 6.50
N ASP A 190 -17.86 7.42 7.27
CA ASP A 190 -18.00 7.16 8.70
C ASP A 190 -18.33 5.69 9.01
N SER A 191 -19.03 5.00 8.10
CA SER A 191 -19.34 3.58 8.24
C SER A 191 -18.06 2.74 8.17
N VAL A 192 -17.15 3.05 7.24
CA VAL A 192 -15.84 2.38 7.10
C VAL A 192 -14.95 2.68 8.31
N ARG A 193 -14.86 3.95 8.75
CA ARG A 193 -14.06 4.31 9.92
C ARG A 193 -14.45 3.55 11.19
N LYS A 194 -15.74 3.26 11.35
CA LYS A 194 -16.28 2.54 12.51
C LYS A 194 -16.23 1.02 12.36
N ALA A 195 -15.89 0.53 11.16
CA ALA A 195 -15.87 -0.90 10.90
C ALA A 195 -14.69 -1.59 11.64
N PRO A 196 -14.93 -2.75 12.28
CA PRO A 196 -13.89 -3.43 13.06
C PRO A 196 -12.72 -3.95 12.22
N TRP A 197 -12.93 -4.12 10.92
CA TRP A 197 -11.91 -4.57 9.98
C TRP A 197 -11.04 -3.44 9.43
N PHE A 198 -11.38 -2.17 9.68
CA PHE A 198 -10.67 -1.01 9.14
C PHE A 198 -9.96 -0.21 10.23
N LYS A 199 -8.78 0.29 9.91
CA LYS A 199 -8.05 1.26 10.73
C LYS A 199 -7.54 2.39 9.84
N GLU A 200 -8.01 3.60 10.15
CA GLU A 200 -7.52 4.81 9.51
C GLU A 200 -6.13 5.17 10.02
N VAL A 201 -5.24 5.48 9.10
CA VAL A 201 -3.91 6.03 9.36
C VAL A 201 -3.98 7.53 9.15
N ASP A 202 -3.80 8.29 10.22
CA ASP A 202 -3.89 9.76 10.18
C ASP A 202 -2.58 10.37 9.66
N MET A 203 -2.66 11.07 8.52
CA MET A 203 -1.56 11.74 7.85
C MET A 203 -1.49 13.25 8.18
N SER A 204 -2.38 13.76 9.02
CA SER A 204 -2.53 15.21 9.28
C SER A 204 -1.26 15.82 9.84
N GLU A 205 -0.56 15.11 10.74
CA GLU A 205 0.70 15.58 11.33
C GLU A 205 1.79 15.73 10.26
N LEU A 206 2.01 14.69 9.44
CA LEU A 206 3.00 14.71 8.38
C LEU A 206 2.71 15.81 7.36
N ILE A 207 1.47 15.94 6.90
CA ILE A 207 1.07 16.99 5.95
C ILE A 207 1.31 18.37 6.55
N SER A 208 0.93 18.60 7.81
CA SER A 208 1.12 19.89 8.49
C SER A 208 2.59 20.28 8.57
N VAL A 209 3.46 19.33 8.88
CA VAL A 209 4.92 19.55 8.94
C VAL A 209 5.47 19.87 7.56
N ILE A 210 5.06 19.12 6.52
CA ILE A 210 5.52 19.37 5.15
C ILE A 210 5.09 20.77 4.68
N LEU A 211 3.83 21.15 4.89
CA LEU A 211 3.34 22.49 4.55
C LEU A 211 4.12 23.61 5.28
N ASP A 212 4.44 23.42 6.57
CA ASP A 212 5.25 24.37 7.33
C ASP A 212 6.67 24.47 6.74
N LYS A 213 7.29 23.34 6.36
CA LYS A 213 8.60 23.31 5.74
C LYS A 213 8.63 24.02 4.39
N LEU A 214 7.66 23.76 3.54
CA LEU A 214 7.53 24.43 2.24
C LEU A 214 7.32 25.93 2.40
N ASN A 215 6.42 26.33 3.29
CA ASN A 215 6.15 27.75 3.57
C ASN A 215 7.39 28.49 4.10
N LYS A 216 8.30 27.80 4.77
CA LYS A 216 9.57 28.35 5.30
C LYS A 216 10.76 28.16 4.37
N ASN A 217 10.58 27.61 3.17
CA ASN A 217 11.66 27.23 2.25
C ASN A 217 12.74 26.37 2.94
N THR A 218 12.33 25.40 3.77
CA THR A 218 13.22 24.47 4.45
C THR A 218 13.10 23.07 3.89
N SER A 219 14.17 22.28 3.97
CA SER A 219 14.23 20.95 3.37
C SER A 219 13.21 19.98 3.96
N ILE A 220 12.54 19.22 3.10
CA ILE A 220 11.66 18.08 3.43
C ILE A 220 12.40 16.72 3.36
N ALA A 221 13.68 16.69 2.99
CA ALA A 221 14.46 15.46 2.83
C ALA A 221 14.39 14.49 4.02
N PRO A 222 14.29 14.90 5.30
CA PRO A 222 14.13 13.96 6.41
C PRO A 222 12.82 13.18 6.41
N TYR A 223 11.83 13.59 5.63
CA TYR A 223 10.51 12.98 5.54
C TYR A 223 10.35 12.09 4.30
N LEU A 224 11.34 12.08 3.39
CA LEU A 224 11.33 11.25 2.18
C LEU A 224 11.76 9.81 2.46
N ASP A 225 12.54 9.56 3.51
CA ASP A 225 13.01 8.23 3.91
C ASP A 225 12.70 7.99 5.39
N ALA A 226 11.80 7.04 5.65
CA ALA A 226 11.34 6.69 6.98
C ALA A 226 12.19 5.57 7.65
N THR A 227 13.23 5.04 7.01
CA THR A 227 13.99 3.87 7.48
C THR A 227 14.48 4.03 8.91
N ARG A 228 15.12 5.18 9.24
CA ARG A 228 15.68 5.42 10.57
C ARG A 228 14.62 5.52 11.66
N VAL A 229 13.49 6.19 11.37
CA VAL A 229 12.41 6.37 12.35
C VAL A 229 11.64 5.06 12.58
N ILE A 230 11.47 4.24 11.54
CA ILE A 230 10.87 2.90 11.67
C ILE A 230 11.79 1.98 12.48
N THR A 231 13.09 1.96 12.19
CA THR A 231 14.07 1.15 12.95
C THR A 231 14.03 1.53 14.44
N LYS A 232 13.98 2.82 14.76
CA LYS A 232 13.86 3.28 16.15
C LYS A 232 12.55 2.79 16.78
N LEU A 233 11.42 2.93 16.08
CA LEU A 233 10.10 2.50 16.54
C LEU A 233 10.06 0.99 16.84
N LEU A 234 10.71 0.17 16.01
CA LEU A 234 10.78 -1.29 16.22
C LEU A 234 11.65 -1.66 17.42
N ASN A 235 12.72 -0.92 17.68
CA ASN A 235 13.62 -1.16 18.83
C ASN A 235 13.03 -0.71 20.17
N GLU A 236 12.05 0.17 20.17
CA GLU A 236 11.33 0.66 21.38
C GLU A 236 10.14 -0.23 21.74
N ARG A 237 9.84 -1.24 20.95
CA ARG A 237 8.76 -2.20 21.17
C ARG A 237 9.16 -3.37 22.08
#